data_0acb3f1d631d5cae277638792b7b2312
#
_entry.id   0acb3f1d631d5cae277638792b7b2312
#
_cell.length_a   1.000
_cell.length_b   1.000
_cell.length_c   1.000
_cell.angle_alpha   90.00
_cell.angle_beta   90.00
_cell.angle_gamma   90.00
#
_symmetry.space_group_name_H-M   'P 1'
#
loop_
_entity.id
_entity.type
_entity.pdbx_description
1 polymer ?
#
loop_
_entity_poly.entity_id
_entity_poly.type
_entity_poly.pdbx_seq_one_letter_code
_entity_poly.pdbx_strand_id
1 'polypeptide(L)'
;MPRPQNRTPSDLSQREPAWVSWSDEKLLDLPMCRLNVTIESPFLSRHIRQLGQELEAKHLCFRPHFWISNEWFTPDGVPGIAIPFYLAHQRLEKLELAQMLEVEGGTAEWCMRILRHEAGHAIENAYRI
;
A
#
# COMPACT_ATOMS: atom_id res chain seq x y z
N MET A 1 -17.83 9.25 36.42
CA MET A 1 -17.32 8.25 35.45
C MET A 1 -17.03 8.92 34.11
N PRO A 2 -15.79 8.86 33.68
CA PRO A 2 -15.52 9.40 32.36
C PRO A 2 -16.28 8.56 31.31
N ARG A 3 -16.94 9.23 30.41
CA ARG A 3 -17.58 8.56 29.30
C ARG A 3 -16.52 7.80 28.51
N PRO A 4 -16.82 6.54 28.10
CA PRO A 4 -15.93 5.91 27.13
C PRO A 4 -15.89 6.84 25.91
N GLN A 5 -14.71 7.30 25.56
CA GLN A 5 -14.54 8.10 24.39
C GLN A 5 -14.92 7.24 23.17
N ASN A 6 -15.94 7.66 22.44
CA ASN A 6 -16.28 7.07 21.16
C ASN A 6 -15.08 7.32 20.23
N ARG A 7 -14.28 6.29 20.05
CA ARG A 7 -13.18 6.36 19.11
C ARG A 7 -13.73 6.28 17.70
N THR A 8 -13.39 7.27 16.90
CA THR A 8 -13.71 7.26 15.48
C THR A 8 -12.89 6.17 14.79
N PRO A 9 -13.33 5.66 13.63
CA PRO A 9 -12.51 4.70 12.85
C PRO A 9 -11.11 5.23 12.55
N SER A 10 -10.93 6.53 12.39
CA SER A 10 -9.61 7.13 12.16
C SER A 10 -8.70 7.03 13.39
N ASP A 11 -9.25 7.09 14.60
CA ASP A 11 -8.47 6.91 15.83
C ASP A 11 -7.95 5.48 15.96
N LEU A 12 -8.73 4.50 15.52
CA LEU A 12 -8.34 3.11 15.53
C LEU A 12 -7.25 2.82 14.49
N SER A 13 -7.34 3.46 13.30
CA SER A 13 -6.34 3.28 12.25
C SER A 13 -5.00 3.96 12.56
N GLN A 14 -4.99 4.95 13.48
CA GLN A 14 -3.79 5.65 13.90
C GLN A 14 -3.03 4.94 15.03
N ARG A 15 -3.62 3.91 15.61
CA ARG A 15 -2.94 3.15 16.67
C ARG A 15 -1.81 2.34 16.08
N GLU A 16 -0.65 2.46 16.72
CA GLU A 16 0.47 1.62 16.39
C GLU A 16 0.15 0.15 16.69
N PRO A 17 0.32 -0.75 15.71
CA PRO A 17 0.16 -2.17 15.97
C PRO A 17 1.16 -2.68 17.00
N ALA A 18 0.79 -3.70 17.73
CA ALA A 18 1.65 -4.30 18.74
C ALA A 18 3.00 -4.77 18.16
N TRP A 19 3.00 -5.26 16.92
CA TRP A 19 4.19 -5.81 16.28
C TRP A 19 5.25 -4.75 15.91
N VAL A 20 4.94 -3.47 16.02
CA VAL A 20 5.92 -2.39 15.74
C VAL A 20 7.14 -2.50 16.64
N SER A 21 6.94 -2.91 17.91
CA SER A 21 8.01 -3.06 18.88
C SER A 21 8.67 -4.45 18.90
N TRP A 22 8.21 -5.35 18.07
CA TRP A 22 8.76 -6.71 18.02
C TRP A 22 10.14 -6.75 17.35
N SER A 23 10.95 -7.75 17.70
CA SER A 23 12.19 -8.04 16.98
C SER A 23 11.87 -8.46 15.54
N ASP A 24 12.85 -8.32 14.66
CA ASP A 24 12.69 -8.78 13.27
C ASP A 24 12.35 -10.26 13.22
N GLU A 25 13.02 -11.08 14.03
CA GLU A 25 12.79 -12.53 14.08
C GLU A 25 11.34 -12.85 14.43
N LYS A 26 10.80 -12.20 15.47
CA LYS A 26 9.43 -12.42 15.89
C LYS A 26 8.44 -11.93 14.85
N LEU A 27 8.72 -10.78 14.22
CA LEU A 27 7.85 -10.21 13.20
C LEU A 27 7.81 -11.07 11.94
N LEU A 28 8.94 -11.68 11.56
CA LEU A 28 8.99 -12.59 10.41
C LEU A 28 8.11 -13.82 10.57
N ASP A 29 7.82 -14.23 11.80
CA ASP A 29 6.94 -15.35 12.08
C ASP A 29 5.46 -15.00 11.99
N LEU A 30 5.11 -13.71 11.91
CA LEU A 30 3.73 -13.28 11.82
C LEU A 30 3.24 -13.38 10.37
N PRO A 31 2.16 -14.14 10.11
CA PRO A 31 1.60 -14.20 8.75
C PRO A 31 1.15 -12.81 8.27
N MET A 32 1.35 -12.55 6.99
CA MET A 32 1.00 -11.26 6.38
C MET A 32 -0.46 -10.87 6.65
N CYS A 33 -1.37 -11.83 6.62
CA CYS A 33 -2.80 -11.56 6.86
C CYS A 33 -3.10 -11.05 8.28
N ARG A 34 -2.18 -11.23 9.23
CA ARG A 34 -2.32 -10.76 10.61
C ARG A 34 -1.67 -9.40 10.86
N LEU A 35 -1.01 -8.84 9.86
CA LEU A 35 -0.43 -7.49 9.97
C LEU A 35 -1.51 -6.42 10.03
N ASN A 36 -2.68 -6.67 9.44
CA ASN A 36 -3.82 -5.76 9.38
C ASN A 36 -3.46 -4.40 8.79
N VAL A 37 -2.55 -4.39 7.82
CA VAL A 37 -2.19 -3.17 7.10
C VAL A 37 -3.09 -2.98 5.89
N THR A 38 -3.28 -1.72 5.52
CA THR A 38 -4.16 -1.34 4.41
C THR A 38 -3.46 -0.34 3.50
N ILE A 39 -4.07 -0.11 2.34
CA ILE A 39 -3.59 0.91 1.39
C ILE A 39 -3.81 2.34 1.91
N GLU A 40 -4.48 2.50 3.03
CA GLU A 40 -4.83 3.82 3.60
C GLU A 40 -3.71 4.43 4.43
N SER A 41 -2.53 3.84 4.49
CA SER A 41 -1.38 4.44 5.14
C SER A 41 -1.05 5.81 4.51
N PRO A 42 -0.46 6.75 5.27
CA PRO A 42 -0.17 8.09 4.73
C PRO A 42 0.68 8.07 3.46
N PHE A 43 1.70 7.24 3.40
CA PHE A 43 2.56 7.11 2.22
C PHE A 43 1.78 6.63 1.01
N LEU A 44 1.06 5.52 1.14
CA LEU A 44 0.31 4.94 0.02
C LEU A 44 -0.86 5.81 -0.41
N SER A 45 -1.62 6.35 0.55
CA SER A 45 -2.75 7.23 0.24
C SER A 45 -2.33 8.44 -0.58
N ARG A 46 -1.19 9.04 -0.24
CA ARG A 46 -0.65 10.19 -0.95
C ARG A 46 -0.34 9.85 -2.40
N HIS A 47 0.32 8.73 -2.62
CA HIS A 47 0.76 8.34 -3.97
C HIS A 47 -0.40 7.83 -4.82
N ILE A 48 -1.35 7.12 -4.23
CA ILE A 48 -2.57 6.70 -4.93
C ILE A 48 -3.37 7.93 -5.36
N ARG A 49 -3.47 8.93 -4.49
CA ARG A 49 -4.16 10.19 -4.83
C ARG A 49 -3.46 10.92 -5.97
N GLN A 50 -2.12 10.97 -5.94
CA GLN A 50 -1.34 11.58 -7.01
C GLN A 50 -1.58 10.87 -8.34
N LEU A 51 -1.60 9.55 -8.35
CA LEU A 51 -1.92 8.78 -9.55
C LEU A 51 -3.30 9.16 -10.10
N GLY A 52 -4.31 9.25 -9.21
CA GLY A 52 -5.65 9.67 -9.60
C GLY A 52 -5.68 11.05 -10.25
N GLN A 53 -4.91 11.99 -9.69
CA GLN A 53 -4.79 13.35 -10.25
C GLN A 53 -4.12 13.33 -11.62
N GLU A 54 -3.10 12.50 -11.81
CA GLU A 54 -2.42 12.38 -13.11
C GLU A 54 -3.34 11.75 -14.16
N LEU A 55 -4.12 10.76 -13.79
CA LEU A 55 -5.11 10.15 -14.70
C LEU A 55 -6.17 11.16 -15.10
N GLU A 56 -6.68 11.94 -14.15
CA GLU A 56 -7.65 12.99 -14.41
C GLU A 56 -7.10 14.06 -15.35
N ALA A 57 -5.84 14.47 -15.14
CA ALA A 57 -5.18 15.45 -16.01
C ALA A 57 -5.07 14.97 -17.45
N LYS A 58 -5.07 13.66 -17.67
CA LYS A 58 -5.07 13.04 -19.01
C LYS A 58 -6.47 12.71 -19.50
N HIS A 59 -7.50 13.21 -18.82
CA HIS A 59 -8.91 12.97 -19.13
C HIS A 59 -9.32 11.49 -19.06
N LEU A 60 -8.66 10.73 -18.17
CA LEU A 60 -9.00 9.33 -17.93
C LEU A 60 -9.85 9.25 -16.67
N CYS A 61 -11.09 8.81 -16.81
CA CYS A 61 -12.00 8.60 -15.67
C CYS A 61 -11.70 7.32 -14.91
N PHE A 62 -10.86 6.48 -15.48
CA PHE A 62 -10.49 5.20 -14.91
C PHE A 62 -9.76 5.36 -13.59
N ARG A 63 -10.10 4.50 -12.61
CA ARG A 63 -9.40 4.38 -11.34
C ARG A 63 -9.13 2.91 -11.06
N PRO A 64 -7.87 2.46 -10.95
CA PRO A 64 -7.60 1.07 -10.63
C PRO A 64 -8.05 0.71 -9.22
N HIS A 65 -8.35 -0.55 -9.01
CA HIS A 65 -8.51 -1.12 -7.66
C HIS A 65 -7.13 -1.32 -7.05
N PHE A 66 -7.04 -1.22 -5.72
CA PHE A 66 -5.79 -1.43 -5.02
C PHE A 66 -6.01 -2.42 -3.88
N TRP A 67 -5.01 -3.25 -3.64
CA TRP A 67 -5.01 -4.15 -2.49
C TRP A 67 -3.60 -4.45 -2.04
N ILE A 68 -3.44 -4.90 -0.79
CA ILE A 68 -2.15 -5.26 -0.22
C ILE A 68 -1.81 -6.69 -0.62
N SER A 69 -0.57 -6.89 -1.03
CA SER A 69 -0.04 -8.19 -1.43
C SER A 69 1.41 -8.32 -0.95
N ASN A 70 2.10 -9.36 -1.37
CA ASN A 70 3.51 -9.54 -1.05
C ASN A 70 4.45 -8.83 -2.03
N GLU A 71 3.96 -8.45 -3.20
CA GLU A 71 4.77 -7.77 -4.21
C GLU A 71 3.92 -6.90 -5.12
N TRP A 72 4.58 -6.05 -5.90
CA TRP A 72 3.95 -5.24 -6.94
C TRP A 72 3.54 -6.12 -8.11
N PHE A 73 2.29 -6.05 -8.53
CA PHE A 73 1.86 -6.64 -9.80
C PHE A 73 0.46 -6.20 -10.19
N THR A 74 0.13 -6.38 -11.46
CA THR A 74 -1.23 -6.25 -11.99
C THR A 74 -1.60 -7.59 -12.58
N PRO A 75 -2.56 -8.33 -11.99
CA PRO A 75 -2.97 -9.62 -12.55
C PRO A 75 -3.54 -9.48 -13.94
N ASP A 76 -3.27 -10.46 -14.80
CA ASP A 76 -3.77 -10.47 -16.15
C ASP A 76 -5.30 -10.39 -16.17
N GLY A 77 -5.84 -9.45 -16.95
CA GLY A 77 -7.29 -9.24 -17.07
C GLY A 77 -7.93 -8.47 -15.91
N VAL A 78 -7.17 -8.09 -14.88
CA VAL A 78 -7.71 -7.38 -13.71
C VAL A 78 -7.36 -5.90 -13.79
N PRO A 79 -8.34 -4.98 -13.66
CA PRO A 79 -8.08 -3.54 -13.70
C PRO A 79 -7.66 -3.00 -12.32
N GLY A 80 -6.64 -3.59 -11.74
CA GLY A 80 -6.20 -3.26 -10.40
C GLY A 80 -4.72 -3.53 -10.18
N ILE A 81 -4.21 -3.02 -9.06
CA ILE A 81 -2.78 -3.03 -8.73
C ILE A 81 -2.58 -3.62 -7.34
N ALA A 82 -1.76 -4.66 -7.24
CA ALA A 82 -1.30 -5.19 -5.96
C ALA A 82 -0.12 -4.37 -5.47
N ILE A 83 -0.17 -3.98 -4.20
CA ILE A 83 0.87 -3.15 -3.58
C ILE A 83 1.53 -3.95 -2.45
N PRO A 84 2.88 -3.93 -2.36
CA PRO A 84 3.56 -4.67 -1.30
C PRO A 84 3.19 -4.19 0.10
N PHE A 85 2.97 -5.12 1.00
CA PHE A 85 2.61 -4.85 2.39
C PHE A 85 3.64 -3.97 3.12
N TYR A 86 4.93 -4.09 2.76
CA TYR A 86 5.99 -3.34 3.45
C TYR A 86 5.91 -1.84 3.20
N LEU A 87 5.19 -1.39 2.19
CA LEU A 87 4.98 0.04 1.95
C LEU A 87 3.86 0.63 2.83
N ALA A 88 3.12 -0.22 3.52
CA ALA A 88 1.99 0.21 4.34
C ALA A 88 2.39 0.68 5.74
N HIS A 89 3.63 0.43 6.19
CA HIS A 89 4.08 0.86 7.51
C HIS A 89 5.61 0.94 7.56
N GLN A 90 6.14 1.97 8.23
CA GLN A 90 7.59 2.20 8.34
C GLN A 90 8.32 1.02 8.99
N ARG A 91 7.71 0.38 9.98
CA ARG A 91 8.34 -0.78 10.64
C ARG A 91 8.55 -1.93 9.65
N LEU A 92 7.61 -2.12 8.75
CA LEU A 92 7.70 -3.17 7.72
C LEU A 92 8.72 -2.80 6.65
N GLU A 93 8.85 -1.52 6.30
CA GLU A 93 9.91 -1.05 5.40
C GLU A 93 11.29 -1.35 5.98
N LYS A 94 11.48 -1.12 7.29
CA LYS A 94 12.73 -1.43 7.98
C LYS A 94 13.04 -2.91 7.92
N LEU A 95 12.04 -3.76 8.15
CA LEU A 95 12.18 -5.21 8.07
C LEU A 95 12.59 -5.64 6.67
N GLU A 96 11.90 -5.12 5.65
CA GLU A 96 12.18 -5.42 4.24
C GLU A 96 13.60 -5.01 3.87
N LEU A 97 14.01 -3.81 4.27
CA LEU A 97 15.37 -3.32 4.01
C LEU A 97 16.42 -4.22 4.65
N ALA A 98 16.19 -4.69 5.87
CA ALA A 98 17.11 -5.57 6.58
C ALA A 98 17.23 -6.95 5.91
N GLN A 99 16.12 -7.46 5.33
CA GLN A 99 16.09 -8.77 4.70
C GLN A 99 16.56 -8.75 3.25
N MET A 100 16.18 -7.72 2.50
CA MET A 100 16.36 -7.69 1.04
C MET A 100 17.36 -6.63 0.58
N LEU A 101 17.87 -5.81 1.49
CA LEU A 101 18.81 -4.72 1.24
C LEU A 101 18.22 -3.56 0.41
N GLU A 102 16.99 -3.66 -0.02
CA GLU A 102 16.25 -2.57 -0.67
C GLU A 102 14.75 -2.71 -0.44
N VAL A 103 14.03 -1.60 -0.64
CA VAL A 103 12.57 -1.55 -0.53
C VAL A 103 12.03 -1.05 -1.87
N GLU A 104 11.51 -1.97 -2.69
CA GLU A 104 11.01 -1.62 -4.02
C GLU A 104 9.80 -0.69 -3.93
N GLY A 105 9.97 0.52 -4.46
CA GLY A 105 8.96 1.55 -4.40
C GLY A 105 8.98 2.37 -3.10
N GLY A 106 10.04 2.27 -2.30
CA GLY A 106 10.13 2.90 -0.98
C GLY A 106 10.37 4.41 -1.01
N THR A 107 10.70 5.00 -2.14
CA THR A 107 10.79 6.44 -2.30
C THR A 107 9.61 6.96 -3.10
N ALA A 108 9.27 8.24 -2.92
CA ALA A 108 8.15 8.85 -3.66
C ALA A 108 8.30 8.69 -5.17
N GLU A 109 9.48 8.99 -5.68
CA GLU A 109 9.76 8.92 -7.11
C GLU A 109 9.66 7.48 -7.64
N TRP A 110 10.26 6.54 -6.94
CA TRP A 110 10.23 5.12 -7.32
C TRP A 110 8.81 4.56 -7.23
N CYS A 111 8.10 4.89 -6.16
CA CYS A 111 6.71 4.46 -5.97
C CYS A 111 5.82 4.94 -7.13
N MET A 112 5.92 6.22 -7.50
CA MET A 112 5.13 6.76 -8.61
C MET A 112 5.48 6.12 -9.95
N ARG A 113 6.75 5.81 -10.17
CA ARG A 113 7.19 5.14 -11.41
C ARG A 113 6.52 3.77 -11.53
N ILE A 114 6.50 2.99 -10.44
CA ILE A 114 5.86 1.67 -10.44
C ILE A 114 4.35 1.80 -10.59
N LEU A 115 3.73 2.73 -9.86
CA LEU A 115 2.28 2.96 -9.95
C LEU A 115 1.86 3.31 -11.37
N ARG A 116 2.62 4.17 -12.06
CA ARG A 116 2.32 4.54 -13.45
C ARG A 116 2.45 3.34 -14.38
N HIS A 117 3.49 2.53 -14.18
CA HIS A 117 3.71 1.33 -14.98
C HIS A 117 2.56 0.34 -14.80
N GLU A 118 2.20 0.04 -13.55
CA GLU A 118 1.11 -0.89 -13.24
C GLU A 118 -0.25 -0.32 -13.67
N ALA A 119 -0.45 0.99 -13.57
CA ALA A 119 -1.66 1.64 -14.06
C ALA A 119 -1.85 1.44 -15.56
N GLY A 120 -0.75 1.44 -16.33
CA GLY A 120 -0.80 1.12 -17.75
C GLY A 120 -1.38 -0.26 -18.01
N HIS A 121 -0.93 -1.28 -17.28
CA HIS A 121 -1.47 -2.63 -17.36
C HIS A 121 -2.94 -2.69 -16.94
N ALA A 122 -3.28 -1.99 -15.85
CA ALA A 122 -4.65 -1.96 -15.36
C ALA A 122 -5.61 -1.33 -16.40
N ILE A 123 -5.17 -0.27 -17.07
CA ILE A 123 -5.95 0.38 -18.14
C ILE A 123 -6.15 -0.58 -19.32
N GLU A 124 -5.08 -1.25 -19.74
CA GLU A 124 -5.19 -2.26 -20.82
C GLU A 124 -6.21 -3.33 -20.45
N ASN A 125 -6.18 -3.81 -19.21
CA ASN A 125 -7.11 -4.83 -18.74
C ASN A 125 -8.55 -4.29 -18.68
N ALA A 126 -8.73 -3.04 -18.22
CA ALA A 126 -10.06 -2.43 -18.12
C ALA A 126 -10.72 -2.24 -19.49
N TYR A 127 -9.95 -1.84 -20.48
CA TYR A 127 -10.46 -1.56 -21.82
C TYR A 127 -10.25 -2.72 -22.79
N ARG A 128 -9.62 -3.80 -22.36
CA ARG A 128 -9.37 -5.01 -23.16
C ARG A 128 -8.57 -4.73 -24.44
N ILE A 129 -7.58 -3.89 -24.31
CA ILE A 129 -6.70 -3.52 -25.44
C ILE A 129 -5.32 -4.16 -25.32
#